data_ba351f290bedd5817483b193041b2d4e
#
_entry.id   ba351f290bedd5817483b193041b2d4e
#
_cell.length_a   1.000
_cell.length_b   1.000
_cell.length_c   1.000
_cell.angle_alpha   90.00
_cell.angle_beta   90.00
_cell.angle_gamma   90.00
#
_symmetry.space_group_name_H-M   'P 1'
#
loop_
_entity.id
_entity.type
_entity.pdbx_description
1 polymer ?
#
loop_
_entity_poly.entity_id
_entity_poly.type
_entity_poly.pdbx_seq_one_letter_code
_entity_poly.pdbx_strand_id
1 'polypeptide(L)'
;MKLKELQTIDAEELASQPLPPPSFIVDGLIPYGLCVLAGPSKCGKSWLMLWLCMRVSQGLPIWERKTQKCDVLYLCLEDTYARIQRRMYRLNEESVPELRLGVISEKLHRGSAEHRHRPCPPSAKAQGQQRSVQ
;
A
#
# COMPACT_ATOMS: atom_id res chain seq x y z
N MET A 1 -2.41 12.13 -29.48
CA MET A 1 -1.66 12.49 -28.26
C MET A 1 -1.84 13.98 -28.04
N LYS A 2 -2.71 14.42 -27.09
CA LYS A 2 -2.86 15.87 -26.80
C LYS A 2 -1.63 16.29 -25.98
N LEU A 3 -0.82 17.17 -26.55
CA LEU A 3 0.25 17.83 -25.81
C LEU A 3 -0.40 18.64 -24.68
N LYS A 4 0.01 18.38 -23.44
CA LYS A 4 -0.38 19.24 -22.31
C LYS A 4 0.31 20.58 -22.50
N GLU A 5 -0.50 21.62 -22.57
CA GLU A 5 -0.02 22.99 -22.64
C GLU A 5 0.72 23.34 -21.33
N LEU A 6 1.90 23.95 -21.45
CA LEU A 6 2.65 24.39 -20.28
C LEU A 6 1.91 25.57 -19.63
N GLN A 7 1.40 25.37 -18.43
CA GLN A 7 0.82 26.46 -17.62
C GLN A 7 1.94 27.13 -16.84
N THR A 8 2.10 28.42 -17.02
CA THR A 8 3.07 29.24 -16.30
C THR A 8 2.33 30.22 -15.38
N ILE A 9 2.88 30.48 -14.23
CA ILE A 9 2.42 31.47 -13.26
C ILE A 9 3.60 32.34 -12.85
N ASP A 10 3.36 33.60 -12.58
CA ASP A 10 4.36 34.52 -12.05
C ASP A 10 4.71 34.15 -10.59
N ALA A 11 5.97 34.38 -10.20
CA ALA A 11 6.44 34.05 -8.86
C ALA A 11 5.76 34.91 -7.78
N GLU A 12 5.45 36.17 -8.05
CA GLU A 12 4.75 37.05 -7.14
C GLU A 12 3.29 36.61 -6.94
N GLU A 13 2.63 36.23 -8.04
CA GLU A 13 1.26 35.70 -7.99
C GLU A 13 1.24 34.36 -7.22
N LEU A 14 2.19 33.46 -7.47
CA LEU A 14 2.30 32.19 -6.75
C LEU A 14 2.53 32.37 -5.25
N ALA A 15 3.37 33.35 -4.87
CA ALA A 15 3.65 33.64 -3.47
C ALA A 15 2.44 34.23 -2.72
N SER A 16 1.54 34.91 -3.42
CA SER A 16 0.33 35.47 -2.84
C SER A 16 -0.86 34.50 -2.73
N GLN A 17 -0.79 33.34 -3.42
CA GLN A 17 -1.87 32.36 -3.42
C GLN A 17 -1.84 31.48 -2.15
N PRO A 18 -2.96 31.31 -1.45
CA PRO A 18 -3.06 30.36 -0.35
C PRO A 18 -3.07 28.93 -0.89
N LEU A 19 -1.91 28.29 -0.95
CA LEU A 19 -1.81 26.89 -1.36
C LEU A 19 -2.25 25.97 -0.22
N PRO A 20 -2.98 24.86 -0.52
CA PRO A 20 -3.34 23.90 0.49
C PRO A 20 -2.07 23.24 1.07
N PRO A 21 -2.07 22.94 2.40
CA PRO A 21 -0.92 22.24 3.00
C PRO A 21 -0.73 20.87 2.37
N PRO A 22 0.51 20.34 2.36
CA PRO A 22 0.77 19.01 1.83
C PRO A 22 -0.01 17.95 2.61
N SER A 23 -0.68 17.06 1.88
CA SER A 23 -1.39 15.92 2.47
C SER A 23 -0.44 14.73 2.66
N PHE A 24 -0.65 13.95 3.73
CA PHE A 24 0.19 12.81 4.09
C PHE A 24 -0.62 11.53 4.24
N ILE A 25 -0.02 10.39 3.87
CA ILE A 25 -0.48 9.05 4.22
C ILE A 25 -0.06 8.74 5.66
N VAL A 26 1.18 9.04 6.00
CA VAL A 26 1.71 9.02 7.37
C VAL A 26 2.18 10.43 7.72
N ASP A 27 1.56 11.02 8.71
CA ASP A 27 1.69 12.43 9.05
C ASP A 27 3.16 12.87 9.22
N GLY A 28 3.58 13.85 8.42
CA GLY A 28 4.94 14.38 8.39
C GLY A 28 6.03 13.38 7.98
N LEU A 29 5.68 12.18 7.47
CA LEU A 29 6.64 11.17 7.06
C LEU A 29 6.45 10.72 5.60
N ILE A 30 5.24 10.34 5.20
CA ILE A 30 4.95 9.86 3.85
C ILE A 30 3.89 10.77 3.22
N PRO A 31 4.29 11.73 2.38
CA PRO A 31 3.34 12.57 1.65
C PRO A 31 2.64 11.77 0.55
N TYR A 32 1.54 12.29 0.04
CA TYR A 32 0.97 11.80 -1.21
C TYR A 32 1.92 12.07 -2.37
N GLY A 33 1.99 11.13 -3.30
CA GLY A 33 2.83 11.20 -4.49
C GLY A 33 3.93 10.16 -4.52
N LEU A 34 5.00 10.44 -5.26
CA LEU A 34 6.13 9.54 -5.40
C LEU A 34 7.15 9.78 -4.27
N CYS A 35 7.41 8.73 -3.49
CA CYS A 35 8.46 8.72 -2.48
C CYS A 35 9.53 7.67 -2.82
N VAL A 36 10.79 7.97 -2.54
CA VAL A 36 11.91 7.05 -2.76
C VAL A 36 12.60 6.76 -1.44
N LEU A 37 12.68 5.47 -1.08
CA LEU A 37 13.47 4.99 0.06
C LEU A 37 14.81 4.44 -0.45
N ALA A 38 15.89 5.17 -0.24
CA ALA A 38 17.24 4.79 -0.66
C ALA A 38 18.11 4.36 0.53
N GLY A 39 19.13 3.54 0.26
CA GLY A 39 20.10 3.09 1.26
C GLY A 39 20.86 1.86 0.78
N PRO A 40 21.93 1.46 1.49
CA PRO A 40 22.78 0.35 1.12
C PRO A 40 22.03 -0.98 1.08
N SER A 41 22.59 -1.97 0.42
CA SER A 41 22.02 -3.33 0.40
C SER A 41 21.96 -3.91 1.81
N LYS A 42 20.96 -4.74 2.08
CA LYS A 42 20.76 -5.48 3.36
C LYS A 42 20.54 -4.60 4.60
N CYS A 43 20.29 -3.31 4.48
CA CYS A 43 19.98 -2.43 5.61
C CYS A 43 18.52 -2.50 6.11
N GLY A 44 17.74 -3.44 5.63
CA GLY A 44 16.36 -3.66 6.15
C GLY A 44 15.25 -2.94 5.39
N LYS A 45 15.51 -2.25 4.26
CA LYS A 45 14.50 -1.51 3.49
C LYS A 45 13.22 -2.32 3.20
N SER A 46 13.36 -3.53 2.71
CA SER A 46 12.22 -4.39 2.36
C SER A 46 11.40 -4.82 3.59
N TRP A 47 12.04 -4.96 4.75
CA TRP A 47 11.35 -5.24 6.02
C TRP A 47 10.56 -4.01 6.47
N LEU A 48 11.20 -2.85 6.44
CA LEU A 48 10.54 -1.58 6.76
C LEU A 48 9.36 -1.31 5.85
N MET A 49 9.52 -1.49 4.54
CA MET A 49 8.44 -1.26 3.58
C MET A 49 7.26 -2.22 3.77
N LEU A 50 7.53 -3.50 4.01
CA LEU A 50 6.46 -4.46 4.29
C LEU A 50 5.71 -4.09 5.57
N TRP A 51 6.42 -3.75 6.65
CA TRP A 51 5.84 -3.30 7.90
C TRP A 51 5.00 -2.03 7.72
N LEU A 52 5.53 -1.01 7.02
CA LEU A 52 4.78 0.22 6.70
C LEU A 52 3.49 -0.08 5.94
N CYS A 53 3.55 -0.94 4.92
CA CYS A 53 2.38 -1.35 4.14
C CYS A 53 1.32 -2.02 5.03
N MET A 54 1.72 -2.89 5.94
CA MET A 54 0.81 -3.54 6.89
C MET A 54 0.16 -2.52 7.83
N ARG A 55 0.93 -1.57 8.39
CA ARG A 55 0.42 -0.53 9.29
C ARG A 55 -0.52 0.44 8.58
N VAL A 56 -0.18 0.88 7.37
CA VAL A 56 -1.00 1.79 6.57
C VAL A 56 -2.33 1.14 6.18
N SER A 57 -2.34 -0.13 5.76
CA SER A 57 -3.57 -0.83 5.39
C SER A 57 -4.53 -1.02 6.58
N GLN A 58 -4.01 -1.10 7.78
CA GLN A 58 -4.80 -1.19 9.02
C GLN A 58 -5.17 0.20 9.58
N GLY A 59 -4.50 1.27 9.16
CA GLY A 59 -4.65 2.60 9.75
C GLY A 59 -3.99 2.73 11.12
N LEU A 60 -3.02 1.88 11.42
CA LEU A 60 -2.32 1.89 12.71
C LEU A 60 -1.21 2.95 12.72
N PRO A 61 -0.97 3.63 13.84
CA PRO A 61 0.04 4.66 13.92
C PRO A 61 1.45 4.11 13.67
N ILE A 62 2.28 4.92 13.03
CA ILE A 62 3.67 4.61 12.72
C ILE A 62 4.55 5.56 13.52
N TRP A 63 5.34 5.05 14.46
CA TRP A 63 6.18 5.86 15.36
C TRP A 63 5.44 7.09 15.94
N GLU A 64 4.27 6.85 16.53
CA GLU A 64 3.39 7.87 17.13
C GLU A 64 2.75 8.85 16.14
N ARG A 65 3.02 8.69 14.82
CA ARG A 65 2.43 9.50 13.76
C ARG A 65 1.09 8.93 13.32
N LYS A 66 0.13 9.81 13.10
CA LYS A 66 -1.18 9.41 12.55
C LYS A 66 -1.01 8.85 11.16
N THR A 67 -1.74 7.79 10.85
CA THR A 67 -1.73 7.11 9.56
C THR A 67 -3.13 7.12 8.98
N GLN A 68 -3.23 7.50 7.72
CA GLN A 68 -4.48 7.40 6.98
C GLN A 68 -4.64 5.95 6.49
N LYS A 69 -5.71 5.28 6.94
CA LYS A 69 -6.05 3.94 6.43
C LYS A 69 -6.36 4.01 4.94
N CYS A 70 -5.73 3.14 4.15
CA CYS A 70 -6.01 2.98 2.72
C CYS A 70 -5.67 1.57 2.24
N ASP A 71 -6.23 1.20 1.09
CA ASP A 71 -5.86 -0.03 0.38
C ASP A 71 -4.40 0.05 -0.08
N VAL A 72 -3.64 -1.01 0.15
CA VAL A 72 -2.21 -1.06 -0.20
C VAL A 72 -1.93 -2.21 -1.17
N LEU A 73 -1.23 -1.91 -2.23
CA LEU A 73 -0.63 -2.91 -3.11
C LEU A 73 0.89 -2.93 -2.92
N TYR A 74 1.41 -4.01 -2.36
CA TYR A 74 2.85 -4.23 -2.21
C TYR A 74 3.37 -5.12 -3.35
N LEU A 75 4.13 -4.52 -4.27
CA LEU A 75 4.78 -5.24 -5.37
C LEU A 75 6.22 -5.58 -4.98
N CYS A 76 6.51 -6.86 -4.83
CA CYS A 76 7.84 -7.36 -4.52
C CYS A 76 8.45 -8.04 -5.74
N LEU A 77 9.49 -7.44 -6.30
CA LEU A 77 10.11 -7.89 -7.55
C LEU A 77 11.20 -8.95 -7.34
N GLU A 78 11.74 -9.04 -6.12
CA GLU A 78 12.90 -9.88 -5.79
C GLU A 78 12.59 -11.04 -4.83
N ASP A 79 11.40 -11.05 -4.22
CA ASP A 79 11.03 -12.05 -3.20
C ASP A 79 9.94 -13.00 -3.70
N THR A 80 9.86 -14.15 -3.06
CA THR A 80 8.78 -15.13 -3.24
C THR A 80 7.68 -14.93 -2.18
N TYR A 81 6.47 -15.39 -2.46
CA TYR A 81 5.37 -15.37 -1.47
C TYR A 81 5.73 -16.04 -0.15
N ALA A 82 6.48 -17.16 -0.21
CA ALA A 82 6.92 -17.87 0.99
C ALA A 82 7.86 -17.02 1.88
N ARG A 83 8.72 -16.21 1.26
CA ARG A 83 9.61 -15.30 2.01
C ARG A 83 8.83 -14.13 2.60
N ILE A 84 7.90 -13.56 1.84
CA ILE A 84 7.01 -12.48 2.33
C ILE A 84 6.19 -12.99 3.51
N GLN A 85 5.54 -14.15 3.38
CA GLN A 85 4.75 -14.76 4.44
C GLN A 85 5.57 -14.97 5.72
N ARG A 86 6.80 -15.51 5.60
CA ARG A 86 7.69 -15.69 6.75
C ARG A 86 8.06 -14.37 7.44
N ARG A 87 8.22 -13.29 6.66
CA ARG A 87 8.45 -11.94 7.20
C ARG A 87 7.23 -11.40 7.93
N MET A 88 6.02 -11.58 7.36
CA MET A 88 4.78 -11.17 8.00
C MET A 88 4.60 -11.84 9.37
N TYR A 89 4.82 -13.16 9.46
CA TYR A 89 4.78 -13.87 10.74
C TYR A 89 5.80 -13.35 11.77
N ARG A 90 6.98 -12.92 11.31
CA ARG A 90 7.99 -12.35 12.22
C ARG A 90 7.67 -10.92 12.66
N LEU A 91 6.91 -10.19 11.89
CA LEU A 91 6.42 -8.86 12.25
C LEU A 91 5.27 -8.92 13.25
N ASN A 92 4.73 -10.11 13.49
CA ASN A 92 3.69 -10.40 14.47
C ASN A 92 2.44 -9.53 14.30
N GLU A 93 2.13 -9.16 13.06
CA GLU A 93 0.93 -8.42 12.71
C GLU A 93 -0.21 -9.40 12.43
N GLU A 94 -1.39 -9.08 12.92
CA GLU A 94 -2.61 -9.84 12.66
C GLU A 94 -3.02 -9.78 11.18
N SER A 95 -4.06 -10.51 10.81
CA SER A 95 -4.61 -10.53 9.45
C SER A 95 -4.84 -9.13 8.88
N VAL A 96 -4.36 -8.87 7.67
CA VAL A 96 -4.36 -7.56 7.02
C VAL A 96 -5.14 -7.64 5.71
N PRO A 97 -6.48 -7.58 5.75
CA PRO A 97 -7.32 -7.85 4.58
C PRO A 97 -7.17 -6.83 3.45
N GLU A 98 -6.84 -5.57 3.76
CA GLU A 98 -6.68 -4.49 2.78
C GLU A 98 -5.27 -4.43 2.16
N LEU A 99 -4.36 -5.34 2.51
CA LEU A 99 -3.03 -5.45 1.92
C LEU A 99 -3.02 -6.50 0.82
N ARG A 100 -2.77 -6.09 -0.40
CA ARG A 100 -2.57 -6.97 -1.55
C ARG A 100 -1.09 -7.13 -1.85
N LEU A 101 -0.67 -8.37 -2.09
CA LEU A 101 0.72 -8.72 -2.35
C LEU A 101 0.87 -9.21 -3.79
N GLY A 102 1.83 -8.66 -4.53
CA GLY A 102 2.19 -9.09 -5.86
C GLY A 102 3.68 -9.44 -5.95
N VAL A 103 4.00 -10.56 -6.59
CA VAL A 103 5.37 -10.93 -6.97
C VAL A 103 5.43 -11.09 -8.48
N ILE A 104 6.53 -10.67 -9.10
CA ILE A 104 6.77 -10.96 -10.50
C ILE A 104 7.27 -12.40 -10.59
N SER A 105 6.41 -13.31 -11.08
CA SER A 105 6.87 -14.63 -11.49
C SER A 105 7.46 -14.51 -12.89
N GLU A 106 8.53 -15.25 -13.19
CA GLU A 106 9.26 -15.23 -14.47
C GLU A 106 8.40 -15.53 -15.73
N LYS A 107 7.10 -15.76 -15.58
CA LYS A 107 6.16 -15.99 -16.69
C LYS A 107 5.81 -14.76 -17.50
N LEU A 108 6.32 -13.58 -17.18
CA LEU A 108 6.10 -12.35 -17.97
C LEU A 108 6.88 -12.29 -19.29
N HIS A 109 7.68 -13.31 -19.63
CA HIS A 109 8.48 -13.34 -20.86
C HIS A 109 7.86 -14.11 -22.04
N ARG A 110 6.62 -14.61 -21.93
CA ARG A 110 5.89 -15.12 -23.09
C ARG A 110 4.50 -14.50 -23.10
N GLY A 111 4.31 -13.61 -24.09
CA GLY A 111 3.00 -13.07 -24.38
C GLY A 111 1.97 -14.18 -24.56
N SER A 112 1.02 -14.20 -23.67
CA SER A 112 -0.28 -14.85 -23.82
C SER A 112 -1.21 -14.19 -22.83
N ALA A 113 -2.08 -13.36 -23.39
CA ALA A 113 -3.26 -12.86 -22.72
C ALA A 113 -4.11 -14.03 -22.24
N GLU A 114 -4.19 -14.23 -20.96
CA GLU A 114 -5.35 -14.83 -20.28
C GLU A 114 -5.15 -14.76 -18.76
N HIS A 115 -5.32 -13.59 -18.21
CA HIS A 115 -5.55 -13.47 -16.77
C HIS A 115 -7.05 -13.38 -16.55
N ARG A 116 -7.71 -14.54 -16.41
CA ARG A 116 -9.07 -14.60 -15.90
C ARG A 116 -9.07 -14.07 -14.47
N HIS A 117 -9.66 -12.94 -14.31
CA HIS A 117 -10.04 -12.36 -13.04
C HIS A 117 -10.90 -13.40 -12.29
N ARG A 118 -10.34 -14.09 -11.29
CA ARG A 118 -11.17 -14.83 -10.32
C ARG A 118 -11.75 -13.79 -9.37
N PRO A 119 -13.07 -13.60 -9.36
CA PRO A 119 -13.68 -12.77 -8.33
C PRO A 119 -13.45 -13.41 -6.95
N CYS A 120 -13.10 -12.57 -5.99
CA CYS A 120 -12.99 -12.95 -4.58
C CYS A 120 -14.34 -13.57 -4.13
N PRO A 121 -14.35 -14.74 -3.48
CA PRO A 121 -15.59 -15.30 -2.98
C PRO A 121 -16.18 -14.35 -1.93
N PRO A 122 -17.53 -14.17 -1.91
CA PRO A 122 -18.17 -13.32 -0.93
C PRO A 122 -17.91 -13.87 0.48
N SER A 123 -17.51 -13.00 1.39
CA SER A 123 -17.34 -13.29 2.81
C SER A 123 -18.63 -13.92 3.37
N ALA A 124 -18.52 -15.12 3.91
CA ALA A 124 -19.62 -15.82 4.57
C ALA A 124 -20.13 -14.96 5.72
N LYS A 125 -21.36 -14.46 5.58
CA LYS A 125 -22.10 -13.80 6.66
C LYS A 125 -22.31 -14.82 7.77
N ALA A 126 -21.88 -14.48 8.98
CA ALA A 126 -22.18 -15.23 10.19
C ALA A 126 -23.70 -15.42 10.32
N GLN A 127 -24.17 -16.64 10.17
CA GLN A 127 -25.54 -17.01 10.50
C GLN A 127 -25.68 -17.02 12.02
N GLY A 128 -26.46 -16.10 12.53
CA GLY A 128 -26.83 -16.02 13.91
C GLY A 128 -27.58 -17.27 14.36
N GLN A 129 -27.05 -17.93 15.37
CA GLN A 129 -27.66 -19.03 16.05
C GLN A 129 -28.66 -18.46 17.06
N GLN A 130 -29.95 -18.40 16.67
CA GLN A 130 -31.05 -18.21 17.62
C GLN A 130 -31.16 -19.48 18.44
N ARG A 131 -30.79 -19.42 19.70
CA ARG A 131 -31.22 -20.39 20.70
C ARG A 131 -32.56 -19.91 21.29
N SER A 132 -33.63 -20.61 20.96
CA SER A 132 -34.90 -20.56 21.66
C SER A 132 -34.73 -21.19 23.04
N VAL A 133 -35.12 -20.44 24.06
CA VAL A 133 -35.33 -20.91 25.44
C VAL A 133 -36.78 -21.37 25.54
N GLN A 134 -37.01 -22.59 25.89
CA GLN A 134 -38.20 -23.09 26.56
C GLN A 134 -37.84 -23.39 27.99
#